data_9fa3043c0b7c0bc91ee85ff2d7b1cdfe
#
_entry.id   9fa3043c0b7c0bc91ee85ff2d7b1cdfe
#
_cell.length_a   1.000
_cell.length_b   1.000
_cell.length_c   1.000
_cell.angle_alpha   90.00
_cell.angle_beta   90.00
_cell.angle_gamma   90.00
#
_symmetry.space_group_name_H-M   'P 1'
#
loop_
_entity.id
_entity.type
_entity.pdbx_description
1 polymer ?
#
loop_
_entity_poly.entity_id
_entity_poly.type
_entity_poly.pdbx_seq_one_letter_code
_entity_poly.pdbx_strand_id
1 'polypeptide(L)'
;PQTALLKFTKQTEDRVLPGTLNVSNTIPVLIQALIFIQIVEVEAITLISMLLSAAAGAILGAGIVAKLPVRKIQLIMGFALLVTAFFMLSGQMSWIQGGGEAIGLTGGKLALAIGANFILGAFMTVGIGLYAPCMALVYALGMSPLVAFPIMMGSCAFLMPPASAKFIKEGAYNRKASVSMAIPGIIAVLIAAFLVKSLPLNTLRWVVIVVIIYTSLVMFKSALNNRN
;
A
#
# COMPACT_ATOMS: atom_id res chain seq x y z
N PRO A 1 3.22 7.32 11.14
CA PRO A 1 3.86 7.25 12.45
C PRO A 1 5.37 7.44 12.38
N GLN A 2 6.11 6.69 11.54
CA GLN A 2 7.58 6.78 11.44
C GLN A 2 8.06 8.17 11.00
N THR A 3 7.42 8.78 10.01
CA THR A 3 7.72 10.16 9.56
C THR A 3 7.55 11.17 10.69
N ALA A 4 6.46 11.05 11.45
CA ALA A 4 6.20 11.92 12.59
C ALA A 4 7.28 11.74 13.67
N LEU A 5 7.62 10.49 14.00
CA LEU A 5 8.66 10.18 14.97
C LEU A 5 10.00 10.82 14.59
N LEU A 6 10.44 10.64 13.34
CA LEU A 6 11.72 11.19 12.86
C LEU A 6 11.73 12.72 12.84
N LYS A 7 10.60 13.35 12.52
CA LYS A 7 10.46 14.81 12.56
C LYS A 7 10.41 15.35 13.98
N PHE A 8 9.66 14.71 14.88
CA PHE A 8 9.61 15.13 16.29
C PHE A 8 10.94 14.98 17.02
N THR A 9 11.67 13.91 16.73
CA THR A 9 12.98 13.66 17.34
C THR A 9 14.13 14.41 16.68
N LYS A 10 13.87 15.11 15.56
CA LYS A 10 14.87 15.85 14.74
C LYS A 10 16.07 14.98 14.35
N GLN A 11 15.89 13.66 14.25
CA GLN A 11 16.98 12.72 13.95
C GLN A 11 17.35 12.67 12.47
N THR A 12 16.51 13.21 11.60
CA THR A 12 16.70 13.08 10.15
C THR A 12 16.24 14.37 9.47
N GLU A 13 17.09 14.90 8.59
CA GLU A 13 16.75 16.04 7.73
C GLU A 13 15.64 15.68 6.76
N ASP A 14 14.75 16.62 6.45
CA ASP A 14 13.61 16.40 5.54
C ASP A 14 14.07 15.93 4.14
N ARG A 15 15.26 16.36 3.70
CA ARG A 15 15.84 15.98 2.40
C ARG A 15 16.10 14.47 2.28
N VAL A 16 16.59 13.84 3.34
CA VAL A 16 16.98 12.42 3.34
C VAL A 16 15.90 11.53 3.97
N LEU A 17 14.79 12.12 4.42
CA LEU A 17 13.68 11.42 5.04
C LEU A 17 13.07 10.32 4.14
N PRO A 18 12.78 10.54 2.84
CA PRO A 18 12.24 9.51 1.97
C PRO A 18 13.16 8.30 1.83
N GLY A 19 14.47 8.54 1.64
CA GLY A 19 15.47 7.46 1.56
C GLY A 19 15.60 6.71 2.87
N THR A 20 15.59 7.40 4.01
CA THR A 20 15.66 6.80 5.33
C THR A 20 14.46 5.86 5.58
N LEU A 21 13.24 6.30 5.26
CA LEU A 21 12.03 5.51 5.40
C LEU A 21 12.02 4.31 4.43
N ASN A 22 12.48 4.50 3.20
CA ASN A 22 12.56 3.42 2.23
C ASN A 22 13.53 2.33 2.69
N VAL A 23 14.77 2.70 3.04
CA VAL A 23 15.80 1.77 3.51
C VAL A 23 15.38 1.05 4.79
N SER A 24 14.77 1.76 5.76
CA SER A 24 14.34 1.14 7.03
C SER A 24 13.21 0.13 6.87
N ASN A 25 12.31 0.34 5.91
CA ASN A 25 11.16 -0.52 5.72
C ASN A 25 11.42 -1.66 4.71
N THR A 26 12.53 -1.66 3.98
CA THR A 26 12.80 -2.68 2.96
C THR A 26 12.82 -4.09 3.54
N ILE A 27 13.58 -4.33 4.62
CA ILE A 27 13.65 -5.66 5.24
C ILE A 27 12.32 -6.05 5.90
N PRO A 28 11.69 -5.21 6.73
CA PRO A 28 10.36 -5.50 7.27
C PRO A 28 9.33 -5.84 6.20
N VAL A 29 9.29 -5.12 5.09
CA VAL A 29 8.33 -5.35 4.00
C VAL A 29 8.62 -6.65 3.25
N LEU A 30 9.88 -7.01 3.03
CA LEU A 30 10.25 -8.32 2.45
C LEU A 30 9.78 -9.47 3.33
N ILE A 31 10.04 -9.40 4.64
CA ILE A 31 9.58 -10.42 5.60
C ILE A 31 8.05 -10.46 5.61
N GLN A 32 7.40 -9.31 5.64
CA GLN A 32 5.94 -9.20 5.63
C GLN A 32 5.34 -9.84 4.37
N ALA A 33 5.90 -9.56 3.20
CA ALA A 33 5.44 -10.14 1.94
C ALA A 33 5.58 -11.69 1.95
N LEU A 34 6.73 -12.20 2.39
CA LEU A 34 6.95 -13.65 2.48
C LEU A 34 5.96 -14.31 3.43
N ILE A 35 5.71 -13.72 4.60
CA ILE A 35 4.76 -14.27 5.57
C ILE A 35 3.35 -14.27 4.98
N PHE A 36 2.87 -13.14 4.44
CA PHE A 36 1.50 -13.05 3.96
C PHE A 36 1.24 -13.85 2.69
N ILE A 37 2.24 -14.04 1.81
CA ILE A 37 2.13 -14.95 0.66
C ILE A 37 1.99 -16.42 1.12
N GLN A 38 2.58 -16.79 2.26
CA GLN A 38 2.49 -18.15 2.78
C GLN A 38 1.21 -18.41 3.59
N ILE A 39 0.70 -17.42 4.30
CA ILE A 39 -0.43 -17.61 5.22
C ILE A 39 -1.79 -17.24 4.64
N VAL A 40 -1.82 -16.47 3.54
CA VAL A 40 -3.04 -16.07 2.86
C VAL A 40 -3.11 -16.77 1.52
N GLU A 41 -4.16 -17.56 1.33
CA GLU A 41 -4.41 -18.24 0.06
C GLU A 41 -4.76 -17.22 -1.02
N VAL A 42 -3.98 -17.19 -2.08
CA VAL A 42 -4.16 -16.32 -3.24
C VAL A 42 -3.77 -17.05 -4.51
N GLU A 43 -4.54 -16.88 -5.57
CA GLU A 43 -4.26 -17.48 -6.86
C GLU A 43 -2.93 -16.94 -7.41
N ALA A 44 -2.03 -17.83 -7.77
CA ALA A 44 -0.66 -17.48 -8.19
C ALA A 44 -0.64 -16.57 -9.43
N ILE A 45 -1.52 -16.79 -10.40
CA ILE A 45 -1.59 -15.98 -11.63
C ILE A 45 -2.00 -14.55 -11.27
N THR A 46 -3.02 -14.38 -10.44
CA THR A 46 -3.49 -13.07 -9.96
C THR A 46 -2.38 -12.36 -9.17
N LEU A 47 -1.74 -13.06 -8.22
CA LEU A 47 -0.66 -12.51 -7.42
C LEU A 47 0.49 -12.02 -8.30
N ILE A 48 1.09 -12.92 -9.08
CA ILE A 48 2.29 -12.63 -9.89
C ILE A 48 2.00 -11.50 -10.89
N SER A 49 0.87 -11.56 -11.59
CA SER A 49 0.52 -10.54 -12.57
C SER A 49 0.34 -9.16 -11.94
N MET A 50 -0.28 -9.07 -10.77
CA MET A 50 -0.44 -7.82 -10.05
C MET A 50 0.89 -7.29 -9.49
N LEU A 51 1.76 -8.15 -8.96
CA LEU A 51 3.10 -7.76 -8.48
C LEU A 51 3.96 -7.19 -9.62
N LEU A 52 4.03 -7.92 -10.74
CA LEU A 52 4.78 -7.48 -11.92
C LEU A 52 4.22 -6.19 -12.51
N SER A 53 2.91 -6.05 -12.53
CA SER A 53 2.24 -4.85 -12.99
C SER A 53 2.58 -3.63 -12.13
N ALA A 54 2.56 -3.75 -10.79
CA ALA A 54 2.96 -2.67 -9.90
C ALA A 54 4.42 -2.28 -10.09
N ALA A 55 5.31 -3.27 -10.25
CA ALA A 55 6.74 -3.03 -10.51
C ALA A 55 6.95 -2.31 -11.85
N ALA A 56 6.29 -2.77 -12.91
CA ALA A 56 6.33 -2.11 -14.22
C ALA A 56 5.77 -0.67 -14.14
N GLY A 57 4.65 -0.48 -13.41
CA GLY A 57 4.06 0.82 -13.16
C GLY A 57 5.01 1.79 -12.47
N ALA A 58 5.73 1.32 -11.45
CA ALA A 58 6.71 2.14 -10.76
C ALA A 58 7.89 2.53 -11.66
N ILE A 59 8.42 1.59 -12.43
CA ILE A 59 9.58 1.84 -13.31
C ILE A 59 9.19 2.75 -14.48
N LEU A 60 8.10 2.45 -15.17
CA LEU A 60 7.68 3.15 -16.38
C LEU A 60 6.85 4.39 -16.08
N GLY A 61 6.02 4.33 -15.05
CA GLY A 61 5.08 5.39 -14.68
C GLY A 61 5.71 6.51 -13.86
N ALA A 62 6.82 6.26 -13.17
CA ALA A 62 7.47 7.24 -12.29
C ALA A 62 7.73 8.58 -12.97
N GLY A 63 8.26 8.57 -14.20
CA GLY A 63 8.57 9.77 -14.96
C GLY A 63 7.33 10.56 -15.42
N ILE A 64 6.22 9.88 -15.64
CA ILE A 64 4.94 10.48 -16.05
C ILE A 64 4.23 11.05 -14.81
N VAL A 65 4.12 10.24 -13.77
CA VAL A 65 3.40 10.60 -12.53
C VAL A 65 4.09 11.73 -11.78
N ALA A 66 5.45 11.80 -11.82
CA ALA A 66 6.20 12.89 -11.23
C ALA A 66 5.87 14.28 -11.83
N LYS A 67 5.31 14.32 -13.04
CA LYS A 67 4.87 15.55 -13.71
C LYS A 67 3.42 15.94 -13.38
N LEU A 68 2.66 15.04 -12.77
CA LEU A 68 1.27 15.32 -12.43
C LEU A 68 1.18 16.14 -11.14
N PRO A 69 0.26 17.11 -11.07
CA PRO A 69 0.07 17.86 -9.85
C PRO A 69 -0.45 16.94 -8.74
N VAL A 70 0.33 16.82 -7.67
CA VAL A 70 0.07 15.96 -6.50
C VAL A 70 -1.35 16.16 -5.96
N ARG A 71 -1.84 17.38 -5.98
CA ARG A 71 -3.21 17.72 -5.55
C ARG A 71 -4.27 16.97 -6.34
N LYS A 72 -4.17 16.91 -7.69
CA LYS A 72 -5.14 16.19 -8.52
C LYS A 72 -5.14 14.70 -8.21
N ILE A 73 -3.96 14.11 -8.03
CA ILE A 73 -3.82 12.70 -7.68
C ILE A 73 -4.47 12.42 -6.33
N GLN A 74 -4.19 13.25 -5.33
CA GLN A 74 -4.76 13.11 -3.98
C GLN A 74 -6.29 13.24 -3.97
N LEU A 75 -6.87 14.15 -4.75
CA LEU A 75 -8.31 14.31 -4.88
C LEU A 75 -8.97 13.09 -5.54
N ILE A 76 -8.43 12.61 -6.65
CA ILE A 76 -8.96 11.44 -7.37
C ILE A 76 -8.90 10.20 -6.48
N MET A 77 -7.77 9.98 -5.83
CA MET A 77 -7.61 8.84 -4.92
C MET A 77 -8.49 8.95 -3.68
N GLY A 78 -8.58 10.14 -3.09
CA GLY A 78 -9.48 10.38 -1.95
C GLY A 78 -10.92 10.05 -2.29
N PHE A 79 -11.39 10.48 -3.45
CA PHE A 79 -12.74 10.17 -3.93
C PHE A 79 -12.94 8.67 -4.21
N ALA A 80 -12.00 8.04 -4.91
CA ALA A 80 -12.06 6.59 -5.17
C ALA A 80 -12.11 5.76 -3.88
N LEU A 81 -11.34 6.15 -2.87
CA LEU A 81 -11.35 5.51 -1.55
C LEU A 81 -12.69 5.70 -0.83
N LEU A 82 -13.32 6.88 -0.90
CA LEU A 82 -14.65 7.11 -0.32
C LEU A 82 -15.71 6.23 -0.98
N VAL A 83 -15.72 6.17 -2.30
CA VAL A 83 -16.64 5.32 -3.05
C VAL A 83 -16.48 3.85 -2.63
N THR A 84 -15.24 3.38 -2.50
CA THR A 84 -14.98 2.01 -2.06
C THR A 84 -15.40 1.79 -0.61
N ALA A 85 -15.14 2.73 0.29
CA ALA A 85 -15.59 2.65 1.68
C ALA A 85 -17.13 2.58 1.76
N PHE A 86 -17.83 3.33 0.93
CA PHE A 86 -19.29 3.28 0.82
C PHE A 86 -19.78 1.89 0.39
N PHE A 87 -19.19 1.30 -0.67
CA PHE A 87 -19.56 -0.05 -1.10
C PHE A 87 -19.23 -1.11 -0.05
N MET A 88 -18.07 -1.03 0.61
CA MET A 88 -17.72 -1.94 1.70
C MET A 88 -18.69 -1.85 2.87
N LEU A 89 -19.06 -0.62 3.27
CA LEU A 89 -20.02 -0.35 4.33
C LEU A 89 -21.41 -0.88 3.96
N SER A 90 -21.85 -0.62 2.73
CA SER A 90 -23.14 -1.12 2.21
C SER A 90 -23.20 -2.65 2.20
N GLY A 91 -22.13 -3.31 1.83
CA GLY A 91 -22.00 -4.78 1.90
C GLY A 91 -22.03 -5.30 3.34
N GLN A 92 -21.38 -4.60 4.26
CA GLN A 92 -21.33 -4.95 5.69
C GLN A 92 -22.69 -4.75 6.37
N MET A 93 -23.47 -3.76 5.92
CA MET A 93 -24.82 -3.48 6.40
C MET A 93 -25.92 -4.27 5.64
N SER A 94 -25.53 -5.17 4.75
CA SER A 94 -26.42 -5.97 3.90
C SER A 94 -27.36 -5.14 2.99
N TRP A 95 -27.01 -3.90 2.72
CA TRP A 95 -27.79 -3.04 1.80
C TRP A 95 -27.57 -3.41 0.33
N ILE A 96 -26.36 -3.83 0.00
CA ILE A 96 -25.96 -4.27 -1.32
C ILE A 96 -25.15 -5.56 -1.14
N GLN A 97 -25.48 -6.61 -1.89
CA GLN A 97 -24.65 -7.81 -1.95
C GLN A 97 -23.36 -7.45 -2.68
N GLY A 98 -22.32 -7.09 -1.92
CA GLY A 98 -21.01 -6.70 -2.43
C GLY A 98 -19.88 -7.29 -1.60
N GLY A 99 -18.74 -7.45 -2.22
CA GLY A 99 -17.58 -8.11 -1.63
C GLY A 99 -17.64 -9.62 -1.85
N GLY A 100 -16.53 -10.18 -2.30
CA GLY A 100 -16.40 -11.60 -2.56
C GLY A 100 -15.51 -12.29 -1.54
N GLU A 101 -15.47 -13.60 -1.61
CA GLU A 101 -14.48 -14.43 -0.94
C GLU A 101 -13.48 -15.00 -1.96
N ALA A 102 -13.51 -14.48 -3.18
CA ALA A 102 -12.62 -14.95 -4.24
C ALA A 102 -11.15 -14.74 -3.87
N ILE A 103 -10.33 -15.75 -4.15
CA ILE A 103 -8.88 -15.73 -3.92
C ILE A 103 -8.10 -15.33 -5.17
N GLY A 104 -8.77 -15.15 -6.31
CA GLY A 104 -8.17 -14.79 -7.58
C GLY A 104 -9.17 -14.18 -8.54
N LEU A 105 -8.66 -13.72 -9.69
CA LEU A 105 -9.41 -13.06 -10.75
C LEU A 105 -9.12 -13.70 -12.10
N THR A 106 -10.12 -13.67 -12.99
CA THR A 106 -10.01 -14.16 -14.36
C THR A 106 -10.57 -13.14 -15.36
N GLY A 107 -10.17 -13.27 -16.63
CA GLY A 107 -10.72 -12.49 -17.72
C GLY A 107 -10.57 -10.97 -17.55
N GLY A 108 -11.64 -10.24 -17.83
CA GLY A 108 -11.65 -8.78 -17.80
C GLY A 108 -11.39 -8.18 -16.42
N LYS A 109 -11.79 -8.86 -15.34
CA LYS A 109 -11.50 -8.40 -13.97
C LYS A 109 -10.01 -8.45 -13.65
N LEU A 110 -9.30 -9.49 -14.10
CA LEU A 110 -7.85 -9.60 -13.95
C LEU A 110 -7.13 -8.51 -14.76
N ALA A 111 -7.55 -8.26 -16.00
CA ALA A 111 -6.99 -7.19 -16.83
C ALA A 111 -7.16 -5.81 -16.17
N LEU A 112 -8.33 -5.55 -15.60
CA LEU A 112 -8.60 -4.31 -14.87
C LEU A 112 -7.74 -4.21 -13.60
N ALA A 113 -7.58 -5.31 -12.86
CA ALA A 113 -6.72 -5.36 -11.68
C ALA A 113 -5.25 -5.06 -12.02
N ILE A 114 -4.74 -5.64 -13.11
CA ILE A 114 -3.39 -5.40 -13.62
C ILE A 114 -3.21 -3.92 -13.98
N GLY A 115 -4.13 -3.35 -14.77
CA GLY A 115 -4.07 -1.94 -15.16
C GLY A 115 -4.15 -0.98 -13.98
N ALA A 116 -5.05 -1.22 -13.05
CA ALA A 116 -5.17 -0.41 -11.84
C ALA A 116 -3.93 -0.53 -10.94
N ASN A 117 -3.40 -1.74 -10.73
CA ASN A 117 -2.21 -1.94 -9.91
C ASN A 117 -0.94 -1.35 -10.54
N PHE A 118 -0.87 -1.29 -11.88
CA PHE A 118 0.17 -0.55 -12.61
C PHE A 118 0.14 0.95 -12.23
N ILE A 119 -1.04 1.55 -12.23
CA ILE A 119 -1.23 2.96 -11.86
C ILE A 119 -0.87 3.17 -10.38
N LEU A 120 -1.28 2.26 -9.50
CA LEU A 120 -0.94 2.32 -8.08
C LEU A 120 0.56 2.20 -7.83
N GLY A 121 1.25 1.32 -8.57
CA GLY A 121 2.71 1.22 -8.55
C GLY A 121 3.39 2.53 -8.96
N ALA A 122 2.90 3.17 -10.03
CA ALA A 122 3.39 4.47 -10.46
C ALA A 122 3.17 5.56 -9.40
N PHE A 123 2.00 5.59 -8.74
CA PHE A 123 1.70 6.56 -7.68
C PHE A 123 2.55 6.36 -6.42
N MET A 124 2.94 5.14 -6.12
CA MET A 124 3.82 4.84 -4.99
C MET A 124 5.17 5.57 -5.12
N THR A 125 5.67 5.80 -6.34
CA THR A 125 6.94 6.49 -6.58
C THR A 125 6.92 7.96 -6.17
N VAL A 126 5.77 8.59 -6.11
CA VAL A 126 5.58 9.97 -5.62
C VAL A 126 5.15 10.04 -4.15
N GLY A 127 5.27 8.92 -3.43
CA GLY A 127 5.01 8.87 -1.99
C GLY A 127 3.54 8.67 -1.61
N ILE A 128 2.68 8.28 -2.55
CA ILE A 128 1.29 7.95 -2.27
C ILE A 128 1.23 6.47 -1.87
N GLY A 129 0.71 6.20 -0.66
CA GLY A 129 0.66 4.85 -0.12
C GLY A 129 -0.20 3.91 -0.98
N LEU A 130 0.35 2.75 -1.34
CA LEU A 130 -0.32 1.74 -2.16
C LEU A 130 -1.36 0.93 -1.37
N TYR A 131 -1.24 0.82 -0.06
CA TYR A 131 -1.98 -0.16 0.74
C TYR A 131 -3.49 0.03 0.70
N ALA A 132 -3.98 1.21 1.09
CA ALA A 132 -5.42 1.44 1.12
C ALA A 132 -6.08 1.38 -0.28
N PRO A 133 -5.50 1.96 -1.34
CA PRO A 133 -6.04 1.81 -2.69
C PRO A 133 -6.01 0.36 -3.20
N CYS A 134 -4.98 -0.42 -2.88
CA CYS A 134 -4.92 -1.83 -3.26
C CYS A 134 -6.00 -2.66 -2.54
N MET A 135 -6.21 -2.44 -1.24
CA MET A 135 -7.33 -3.05 -0.51
C MET A 135 -8.67 -2.72 -1.14
N ALA A 136 -8.87 -1.44 -1.48
CA ALA A 136 -10.07 -0.97 -2.14
C ALA A 136 -10.30 -1.66 -3.49
N LEU A 137 -9.25 -1.77 -4.30
CA LEU A 137 -9.29 -2.42 -5.61
C LEU A 137 -9.66 -3.91 -5.49
N VAL A 138 -8.97 -4.64 -4.61
CA VAL A 138 -9.19 -6.07 -4.36
C VAL A 138 -10.64 -6.32 -3.95
N TYR A 139 -11.15 -5.53 -3.01
CA TYR A 139 -12.52 -5.64 -2.55
C TYR A 139 -13.55 -5.30 -3.65
N ALA A 140 -13.33 -4.21 -4.40
CA ALA A 140 -14.23 -3.79 -5.48
C ALA A 140 -14.33 -4.81 -6.61
N LEU A 141 -13.29 -5.62 -6.83
CA LEU A 141 -13.28 -6.69 -7.82
C LEU A 141 -13.93 -8.00 -7.33
N GLY A 142 -14.34 -8.05 -6.06
CA GLY A 142 -15.02 -9.19 -5.46
C GLY A 142 -14.09 -10.23 -4.84
N MET A 143 -12.85 -9.87 -4.54
CA MET A 143 -11.92 -10.72 -3.80
C MET A 143 -12.06 -10.53 -2.29
N SER A 144 -11.58 -11.50 -1.53
CA SER A 144 -11.47 -11.38 -0.08
C SER A 144 -10.52 -10.25 0.32
N PRO A 145 -10.83 -9.42 1.32
CA PRO A 145 -9.92 -8.40 1.84
C PRO A 145 -8.56 -8.96 2.30
N LEU A 146 -8.50 -10.22 2.72
CA LEU A 146 -7.27 -10.90 3.09
C LEU A 146 -6.29 -10.98 1.92
N VAL A 147 -6.78 -11.23 0.70
CA VAL A 147 -5.97 -11.35 -0.52
C VAL A 147 -5.22 -10.05 -0.85
N ALA A 148 -5.71 -8.91 -0.37
CA ALA A 148 -5.01 -7.64 -0.55
C ALA A 148 -3.64 -7.63 0.13
N PHE A 149 -3.47 -8.32 1.27
CA PHE A 149 -2.20 -8.29 2.01
C PHE A 149 -1.02 -8.85 1.20
N PRO A 150 -1.04 -10.08 0.67
CA PRO A 150 0.06 -10.58 -0.15
C PRO A 150 0.29 -9.73 -1.41
N ILE A 151 -0.76 -9.19 -2.03
CA ILE A 151 -0.63 -8.36 -3.23
C ILE A 151 0.06 -7.03 -2.92
N MET A 152 -0.44 -6.28 -1.94
CA MET A 152 0.11 -4.95 -1.62
C MET A 152 1.51 -5.03 -1.00
N MET A 153 1.76 -6.02 -0.14
CA MET A 153 3.06 -6.21 0.49
C MET A 153 4.08 -6.79 -0.49
N GLY A 154 3.67 -7.74 -1.33
CA GLY A 154 4.48 -8.26 -2.42
C GLY A 154 4.86 -7.17 -3.42
N SER A 155 3.91 -6.32 -3.84
CA SER A 155 4.20 -5.18 -4.71
C SER A 155 5.27 -4.27 -4.11
N CYS A 156 5.16 -3.92 -2.83
CA CYS A 156 6.16 -3.12 -2.12
C CYS A 156 7.51 -3.85 -2.01
N ALA A 157 7.49 -5.16 -1.74
CA ALA A 157 8.71 -5.97 -1.62
C ALA A 157 9.51 -6.03 -2.93
N PHE A 158 8.86 -5.96 -4.08
CA PHE A 158 9.54 -5.87 -5.37
C PHE A 158 10.09 -4.47 -5.66
N LEU A 159 9.45 -3.42 -5.17
CA LEU A 159 9.80 -2.04 -5.47
C LEU A 159 10.85 -1.45 -4.53
N MET A 160 10.80 -1.79 -3.24
CA MET A 160 11.62 -1.14 -2.22
C MET A 160 13.11 -1.50 -2.29
N PRO A 161 13.56 -2.75 -2.57
CA PRO A 161 14.97 -3.07 -2.64
C PRO A 161 15.76 -2.26 -3.68
N PRO A 162 15.34 -2.17 -4.97
CA PRO A 162 16.06 -1.36 -5.94
C PRO A 162 16.04 0.13 -5.61
N ALA A 163 14.94 0.65 -5.07
CA ALA A 163 14.86 2.03 -4.62
C ALA A 163 15.81 2.29 -3.44
N SER A 164 15.87 1.39 -2.46
CA SER A 164 16.78 1.49 -1.32
C SER A 164 18.24 1.43 -1.75
N ALA A 165 18.59 0.54 -2.67
CA ALA A 165 19.93 0.45 -3.22
C ALA A 165 20.37 1.78 -3.86
N LYS A 166 19.44 2.45 -4.58
CA LYS A 166 19.70 3.78 -5.15
C LYS A 166 19.93 4.84 -4.08
N PHE A 167 19.06 4.92 -3.05
CA PHE A 167 19.23 5.86 -1.95
C PHE A 167 20.52 5.64 -1.17
N ILE A 168 20.92 4.37 -0.97
CA ILE A 168 22.19 4.02 -0.32
C ILE A 168 23.37 4.47 -1.17
N LYS A 169 23.35 4.22 -2.48
CA LYS A 169 24.40 4.60 -3.42
C LYS A 169 24.58 6.13 -3.50
N GLU A 170 23.49 6.86 -3.44
CA GLU A 170 23.48 8.34 -3.48
C GLU A 170 23.77 8.98 -2.11
N GLY A 171 23.90 8.19 -1.04
CA GLY A 171 24.07 8.71 0.32
C GLY A 171 22.85 9.50 0.84
N ALA A 172 21.70 9.36 0.19
CA ALA A 172 20.49 10.13 0.47
C ALA A 172 19.61 9.45 1.55
N TYR A 173 20.22 8.97 2.63
CA TYR A 173 19.52 8.35 3.76
C TYR A 173 20.33 8.49 5.06
N ASN A 174 19.65 8.39 6.21
CA ASN A 174 20.29 8.36 7.52
C ASN A 174 20.46 6.90 7.98
N ARG A 175 21.70 6.40 7.97
CA ARG A 175 22.00 5.00 8.30
C ARG A 175 21.58 4.61 9.72
N LYS A 176 21.86 5.47 10.72
CA LYS A 176 21.52 5.18 12.12
C LYS A 176 20.01 5.08 12.31
N ALA A 177 19.27 6.05 11.80
CA ALA A 177 17.82 6.06 11.87
C ALA A 177 17.19 4.88 11.10
N SER A 178 17.74 4.52 9.93
CA SER A 178 17.23 3.37 9.15
C SER A 178 17.38 2.06 9.90
N VAL A 179 18.53 1.79 10.50
CA VAL A 179 18.78 0.54 11.25
C VAL A 179 17.95 0.50 12.53
N SER A 180 17.88 1.60 13.28
CA SER A 180 17.09 1.66 14.52
C SER A 180 15.58 1.49 14.31
N MET A 181 15.07 1.76 13.11
CA MET A 181 13.67 1.54 12.75
C MET A 181 13.44 0.17 12.11
N ALA A 182 14.41 -0.40 11.41
CA ALA A 182 14.26 -1.71 10.76
C ALA A 182 14.06 -2.83 11.77
N ILE A 183 14.84 -2.84 12.86
CA ILE A 183 14.77 -3.90 13.88
C ILE A 183 13.39 -3.98 14.55
N PRO A 184 12.87 -2.92 15.18
CA PRO A 184 11.53 -2.96 15.74
C PRO A 184 10.45 -3.14 14.66
N GLY A 185 10.71 -2.71 13.42
CA GLY A 185 9.83 -2.94 12.27
C GLY A 185 9.63 -4.43 11.97
N ILE A 186 10.69 -5.24 12.03
CA ILE A 186 10.61 -6.70 11.85
C ILE A 186 9.76 -7.32 12.96
N ILE A 187 10.00 -6.96 14.22
CA ILE A 187 9.22 -7.48 15.35
C ILE A 187 7.74 -7.11 15.21
N ALA A 188 7.46 -5.85 14.86
CA ALA A 188 6.09 -5.39 14.66
C ALA A 188 5.39 -6.14 13.51
N VAL A 189 6.10 -6.47 12.43
CA VAL A 189 5.58 -7.26 11.31
C VAL A 189 5.19 -8.66 11.77
N LEU A 190 6.03 -9.33 12.54
CA LEU A 190 5.73 -10.67 13.07
C LEU A 190 4.48 -10.65 13.96
N ILE A 191 4.38 -9.70 14.88
CA ILE A 191 3.19 -9.53 15.74
C ILE A 191 1.96 -9.23 14.89
N ALA A 192 2.05 -8.32 13.92
CA ALA A 192 0.92 -7.96 13.06
C ALA A 192 0.43 -9.13 12.20
N ALA A 193 1.34 -9.97 11.71
CA ALA A 193 0.99 -11.15 10.92
C ALA A 193 0.16 -12.16 11.74
N PHE A 194 0.56 -12.41 12.98
CA PHE A 194 -0.20 -13.27 13.88
C PHE A 194 -1.58 -12.69 14.22
N LEU A 195 -1.64 -11.39 14.51
CA LEU A 195 -2.89 -10.69 14.82
C LEU A 195 -3.86 -10.74 13.62
N VAL A 196 -3.40 -10.43 12.42
CA VAL A 196 -4.26 -10.41 11.21
C VAL A 196 -4.78 -11.79 10.88
N LYS A 197 -3.95 -12.84 11.03
CA LYS A 197 -4.38 -14.22 10.79
C LYS A 197 -5.46 -14.68 11.78
N SER A 198 -5.43 -14.21 13.02
CA SER A 198 -6.37 -14.61 14.08
C SER A 198 -7.68 -13.81 14.07
N LEU A 199 -7.76 -12.70 13.30
CA LEU A 199 -8.95 -11.87 13.26
C LEU A 199 -10.08 -12.54 12.46
N PRO A 200 -11.32 -12.56 12.99
CA PRO A 200 -12.50 -12.93 12.21
C PRO A 200 -12.62 -12.01 10.99
N LEU A 201 -13.00 -12.57 9.85
CA LEU A 201 -13.13 -11.84 8.58
C LEU A 201 -14.02 -10.60 8.70
N ASN A 202 -15.09 -10.71 9.50
CA ASN A 202 -16.00 -9.59 9.77
C ASN A 202 -15.29 -8.43 10.49
N THR A 203 -14.50 -8.72 11.51
CA THR A 203 -13.70 -7.71 12.23
C THR A 203 -12.67 -7.07 11.30
N LEU A 204 -12.02 -7.87 10.46
CA LEU A 204 -11.06 -7.36 9.48
C LEU A 204 -11.72 -6.39 8.49
N ARG A 205 -12.91 -6.70 7.99
CA ARG A 205 -13.68 -5.80 7.10
C ARG A 205 -13.94 -4.45 7.77
N TRP A 206 -14.35 -4.42 9.03
CA TRP A 206 -14.56 -3.17 9.77
C TRP A 206 -13.26 -2.37 9.92
N VAL A 207 -12.16 -3.01 10.28
CA VAL A 207 -10.84 -2.36 10.37
C VAL A 207 -10.45 -1.75 9.03
N VAL A 208 -10.63 -2.48 7.93
CA VAL A 208 -10.33 -2.00 6.58
C VAL A 208 -11.18 -0.78 6.21
N ILE A 209 -12.47 -0.78 6.49
CA ILE A 209 -13.38 0.36 6.26
C ILE A 209 -12.86 1.61 6.97
N VAL A 210 -12.53 1.49 8.26
CA VAL A 210 -12.01 2.61 9.08
C VAL A 210 -10.70 3.15 8.48
N VAL A 211 -9.77 2.26 8.10
CA VAL A 211 -8.49 2.63 7.49
C VAL A 211 -8.70 3.35 6.15
N ILE A 212 -9.59 2.86 5.30
CA ILE A 212 -9.88 3.47 3.99
C ILE A 212 -10.50 4.86 4.17
N ILE A 213 -11.48 5.02 5.07
CA ILE A 213 -12.10 6.31 5.36
C ILE A 213 -11.05 7.29 5.90
N TYR A 214 -10.25 6.87 6.90
CA TYR A 214 -9.18 7.70 7.45
C TYR A 214 -8.20 8.14 6.36
N THR A 215 -7.75 7.21 5.51
CA THR A 215 -6.81 7.51 4.43
C THR A 215 -7.42 8.48 3.41
N SER A 216 -8.69 8.31 3.06
CA SER A 216 -9.41 9.24 2.19
C SER A 216 -9.45 10.66 2.76
N LEU A 217 -9.79 10.81 4.04
CA LEU A 217 -9.82 12.12 4.71
C LEU A 217 -8.42 12.77 4.74
N VAL A 218 -7.38 11.98 5.00
CA VAL A 218 -5.98 12.46 4.95
C VAL A 218 -5.62 12.93 3.54
N MET A 219 -6.04 12.21 2.48
CA MET A 219 -5.82 12.60 1.09
C MET A 219 -6.50 13.92 0.75
N PHE A 220 -7.75 14.12 1.16
CA PHE A 220 -8.46 15.38 0.96
C PHE A 220 -7.81 16.53 1.72
N LYS A 221 -7.47 16.33 2.99
CA LYS A 221 -6.77 17.34 3.79
C LYS A 221 -5.44 17.74 3.16
N SER A 222 -4.68 16.76 2.68
CA SER A 222 -3.41 17.02 2.00
C SER A 222 -3.60 17.76 0.67
N ALA A 223 -4.63 17.39 -0.10
CA ALA A 223 -4.98 18.08 -1.35
C ALA A 223 -5.45 19.55 -1.12
N LEU A 224 -6.07 19.83 0.02
CA LEU A 224 -6.46 21.19 0.38
C LEU A 224 -5.26 22.03 0.82
N ASN A 225 -4.31 21.44 1.53
CA ASN A 225 -3.08 22.11 1.96
C ASN A 225 -2.12 22.39 0.79
N ASN A 226 -2.14 21.57 -0.27
CA ASN A 226 -1.36 21.77 -1.49
C ASN A 226 -2.06 22.72 -2.48
N ARG A 227 -2.64 23.80 -1.98
CA ARG A 227 -3.34 24.82 -2.79
C ARG A 227 -2.42 25.83 -3.48
N ASN A 228 -1.09 25.76 -3.22
CA ASN A 228 -0.06 26.62 -3.82
C ASN A 228 0.74 25.88 -4.87
#